data_6a38af8a7609c3064dfaa824b7ef74e7
#
_entry.id   6a38af8a7609c3064dfaa824b7ef74e7
#
_cell.length_a   1.000
_cell.length_b   1.000
_cell.length_c   1.000
_cell.angle_alpha   90.00
_cell.angle_beta   90.00
_cell.angle_gamma   90.00
#
_symmetry.space_group_name_H-M   'P 1'
#
loop_
_entity.id
_entity.type
_entity.pdbx_description
1 polymer ?
#
loop_
_entity_poly.entity_id
_entity_poly.type
_entity_poly.pdbx_seq_one_letter_code
_entity_poly.pdbx_strand_id
1 'polypeptide(L)'
;QVPTRESLKLTSILSKLVKRNNGLIIVSGPFGSGRSTTIAALIEEINRSRKEYIITIEDPIEYVFTNNKSIIEQREVGVDTNSYEEALKYFEEEDGDVLFLERINKPEIIPAVLEIARGSSLVLSAVSADSASNTIAMILDMFPDYDQKRIRDLLSTSLQAVICQKIIPKIGGGVVVVQEILVTNEAVKSIILSGNISGLDNIIQTSRKEGMISFNYALSELVKSTQISREDALDNATDRKLLESLLR
;
A
#
# COMPACT_ATOMS: atom_id res chain seq x y z
N GLN A 1 -11.11 -2.80 18.53
CA GLN A 1 -9.70 -2.58 18.87
C GLN A 1 -8.90 -2.50 17.57
N VAL A 2 -8.04 -1.49 17.45
CA VAL A 2 -7.16 -1.32 16.28
C VAL A 2 -6.16 -2.50 16.26
N PRO A 3 -6.00 -3.20 15.10
CA PRO A 3 -5.04 -4.29 14.99
C PRO A 3 -3.60 -3.76 15.03
N THR A 4 -2.64 -4.63 15.38
CA THR A 4 -1.23 -4.33 15.28
C THR A 4 -0.58 -5.15 14.18
N ARG A 5 0.55 -4.67 13.66
CA ARG A 5 1.32 -5.40 12.64
C ARG A 5 1.67 -6.82 13.11
N GLU A 6 2.04 -6.98 14.39
CA GLU A 6 2.37 -8.27 15.01
C GLU A 6 1.16 -9.19 15.06
N SER A 7 -0.03 -8.67 15.47
CA SER A 7 -1.26 -9.47 15.54
C SER A 7 -1.69 -9.99 14.18
N LEU A 8 -1.44 -9.20 13.11
CA LEU A 8 -1.71 -9.57 11.73
C LEU A 8 -0.58 -10.38 11.08
N LYS A 9 0.55 -10.57 11.77
CA LYS A 9 1.76 -11.26 11.26
C LYS A 9 2.28 -10.68 9.95
N LEU A 10 2.18 -9.36 9.77
CA LEU A 10 2.68 -8.67 8.58
C LEU A 10 4.21 -8.63 8.59
N THR A 11 4.79 -8.55 7.40
CA THR A 11 6.25 -8.60 7.23
C THR A 11 6.96 -7.42 7.90
N SER A 12 8.20 -7.63 8.37
CA SER A 12 8.99 -6.60 9.06
C SER A 12 9.42 -5.43 8.15
N ILE A 13 9.37 -5.60 6.83
CA ILE A 13 9.67 -4.52 5.88
C ILE A 13 8.70 -3.35 6.05
N LEU A 14 7.44 -3.62 6.41
CA LEU A 14 6.43 -2.59 6.62
C LEU A 14 6.82 -1.64 7.75
N SER A 15 7.41 -2.14 8.84
CA SER A 15 7.95 -1.28 9.92
C SER A 15 9.08 -0.35 9.44
N LYS A 16 9.84 -0.76 8.44
CA LYS A 16 10.88 0.12 7.86
C LYS A 16 10.26 1.20 6.99
N LEU A 17 9.20 0.86 6.27
CA LEU A 17 8.49 1.80 5.40
C LEU A 17 7.80 2.91 6.21
N VAL A 18 7.09 2.58 7.29
CA VAL A 18 6.40 3.57 8.12
C VAL A 18 7.33 4.43 9.00
N LYS A 19 8.63 4.12 9.03
CA LYS A 19 9.64 4.98 9.67
C LYS A 19 10.14 6.11 8.77
N ARG A 20 9.77 6.11 7.49
CA ARG A 20 10.11 7.20 6.57
C ARG A 20 9.33 8.45 6.93
N ASN A 21 9.92 9.60 6.70
CA ASN A 21 9.28 10.88 7.02
C ASN A 21 8.36 11.35 5.89
N ASN A 22 8.58 10.91 4.66
CA ASN A 22 7.78 11.28 3.50
C ASN A 22 7.63 10.12 2.52
N GLY A 23 6.78 10.34 1.54
CA GLY A 23 6.53 9.43 0.44
C GLY A 23 5.17 8.76 0.50
N LEU A 24 4.80 8.09 -0.58
CA LEU A 24 3.52 7.40 -0.74
C LEU A 24 3.67 5.89 -0.55
N ILE A 25 2.92 5.32 0.35
CA ILE A 25 2.75 3.89 0.54
C ILE A 25 1.32 3.52 0.14
N ILE A 26 1.18 2.64 -0.84
CA ILE A 26 -0.12 2.18 -1.31
C ILE A 26 -0.35 0.75 -0.83
N VAL A 27 -1.47 0.51 -0.17
CA VAL A 27 -1.96 -0.84 0.11
C VAL A 27 -3.04 -1.18 -0.90
N SER A 28 -2.78 -2.18 -1.74
CA SER A 28 -3.73 -2.60 -2.78
C SER A 28 -4.21 -4.04 -2.58
N GLY A 29 -5.24 -4.40 -3.30
CA GLY A 29 -5.85 -5.72 -3.27
C GLY A 29 -7.32 -5.67 -3.67
N PRO A 30 -7.94 -6.81 -3.99
CA PRO A 30 -9.37 -6.88 -4.28
C PRO A 30 -10.23 -6.49 -3.06
N PHE A 31 -11.53 -6.34 -3.28
CA PHE A 31 -12.48 -6.12 -2.19
C PHE A 31 -12.38 -7.27 -1.16
N GLY A 32 -12.40 -6.92 0.13
CA GLY A 32 -12.29 -7.90 1.21
C GLY A 32 -10.88 -8.43 1.46
N SER A 33 -9.83 -7.90 0.81
CA SER A 33 -8.44 -8.33 1.03
C SER A 33 -7.81 -7.82 2.34
N GLY A 34 -8.54 -7.01 3.14
CA GLY A 34 -8.07 -6.50 4.43
C GLY A 34 -7.19 -5.26 4.34
N ARG A 35 -7.30 -4.45 3.29
CA ARG A 35 -6.52 -3.21 3.10
C ARG A 35 -6.64 -2.24 4.27
N SER A 36 -7.88 -1.88 4.66
CA SER A 36 -8.15 -0.97 5.78
C SER A 36 -7.55 -1.50 7.09
N THR A 37 -7.65 -2.80 7.33
CA THR A 37 -7.07 -3.47 8.50
C THR A 37 -5.53 -3.35 8.52
N THR A 38 -4.89 -3.55 7.36
CA THR A 38 -3.44 -3.39 7.23
C THR A 38 -3.02 -1.95 7.44
N ILE A 39 -3.71 -0.99 6.81
CA ILE A 39 -3.40 0.45 6.97
C ILE A 39 -3.60 0.88 8.42
N ALA A 40 -4.70 0.44 9.07
CA ALA A 40 -4.94 0.73 10.48
C ALA A 40 -3.79 0.21 11.37
N ALA A 41 -3.26 -0.98 11.09
CA ALA A 41 -2.11 -1.51 11.82
C ALA A 41 -0.82 -0.70 11.58
N LEU A 42 -0.62 -0.15 10.37
CA LEU A 42 0.52 0.71 10.06
C LEU A 42 0.41 2.07 10.74
N ILE A 43 -0.79 2.68 10.75
CA ILE A 43 -1.07 3.93 11.49
C ILE A 43 -0.83 3.71 12.99
N GLU A 44 -1.32 2.62 13.55
CA GLU A 44 -1.12 2.29 14.96
C GLU A 44 0.37 2.09 15.30
N GLU A 45 1.17 1.51 14.39
CA GLU A 45 2.62 1.40 14.57
C GLU A 45 3.30 2.78 14.59
N ILE A 46 2.89 3.71 13.70
CA ILE A 46 3.35 5.10 13.72
C ILE A 46 2.97 5.75 15.05
N ASN A 47 1.68 5.70 15.42
CA ASN A 47 1.13 6.27 16.64
C ASN A 47 1.87 5.84 17.92
N ARG A 48 2.30 4.57 17.98
CA ARG A 48 3.05 4.03 19.13
C ARG A 48 4.54 4.34 19.12
N SER A 49 5.12 4.58 17.94
CA SER A 49 6.57 4.69 17.79
C SER A 49 7.07 6.10 17.55
N ARG A 50 6.28 6.97 16.92
CA ARG A 50 6.66 8.30 16.45
C ARG A 50 5.83 9.40 17.13
N LYS A 51 6.34 10.64 17.10
CA LYS A 51 5.65 11.85 17.59
C LYS A 51 5.24 12.67 16.38
N GLU A 52 4.09 12.34 15.80
CA GLU A 52 3.61 12.90 14.54
C GLU A 52 2.21 13.47 14.70
N TYR A 53 1.85 14.40 13.83
CA TYR A 53 0.47 14.79 13.62
C TYR A 53 -0.10 13.99 12.45
N ILE A 54 -0.99 13.07 12.76
CA ILE A 54 -1.61 12.14 11.80
C ILE A 54 -3.02 12.63 11.50
N ILE A 55 -3.33 12.87 10.23
CA ILE A 55 -4.68 13.21 9.79
C ILE A 55 -5.18 12.07 8.90
N THR A 56 -6.38 11.55 9.21
CA THR A 56 -7.05 10.56 8.35
C THR A 56 -8.25 11.18 7.66
N ILE A 57 -8.47 10.80 6.40
CA ILE A 57 -9.60 11.22 5.57
C ILE A 57 -10.28 9.95 5.06
N GLU A 58 -11.45 9.62 5.58
CA GLU A 58 -12.11 8.32 5.44
C GLU A 58 -13.59 8.47 5.00
N ASP A 59 -14.14 7.42 4.41
CA ASP A 59 -15.56 7.35 4.00
C ASP A 59 -16.05 5.88 4.00
N PRO A 60 -16.59 5.37 5.15
CA PRO A 60 -16.62 5.96 6.49
C PRO A 60 -15.36 5.65 7.34
N ILE A 61 -15.27 6.20 8.55
CA ILE A 61 -14.25 5.81 9.54
C ILE A 61 -14.50 4.37 9.99
N GLU A 62 -13.57 3.44 9.66
CA GLU A 62 -13.69 2.03 10.03
C GLU A 62 -13.03 1.71 11.39
N TYR A 63 -11.94 2.37 11.74
CA TYR A 63 -11.20 2.18 12.98
C TYR A 63 -11.05 3.50 13.72
N VAL A 64 -11.40 3.53 15.02
CA VAL A 64 -11.19 4.70 15.88
C VAL A 64 -9.88 4.53 16.62
N PHE A 65 -8.97 5.48 16.44
CA PHE A 65 -7.66 5.51 17.08
C PHE A 65 -7.70 6.25 18.42
N THR A 66 -6.78 5.86 19.31
CA THR A 66 -6.53 6.59 20.55
C THR A 66 -5.11 7.15 20.49
N ASN A 67 -4.96 8.45 20.74
CA ASN A 67 -3.66 9.11 20.77
C ASN A 67 -2.69 8.40 21.72
N ASN A 68 -1.46 8.16 21.26
CA ASN A 68 -0.37 7.62 22.08
C ASN A 68 0.82 8.57 22.03
N LYS A 69 1.83 8.32 21.19
CA LYS A 69 2.92 9.28 20.97
C LYS A 69 2.56 10.34 19.93
N SER A 70 1.73 9.97 18.96
CA SER A 70 1.22 10.87 17.94
C SER A 70 -0.13 11.46 18.35
N ILE A 71 -0.49 12.58 17.73
CA ILE A 71 -1.84 13.13 17.76
C ILE A 71 -2.52 12.67 16.49
N ILE A 72 -3.72 12.07 16.61
CA ILE A 72 -4.50 11.59 15.47
C ILE A 72 -5.80 12.37 15.39
N GLU A 73 -6.02 12.98 14.24
CA GLU A 73 -7.30 13.59 13.87
C GLU A 73 -7.93 12.79 12.73
N GLN A 74 -9.16 12.32 12.93
CA GLN A 74 -9.89 11.54 11.94
C GLN A 74 -11.04 12.38 11.38
N ARG A 75 -11.15 12.44 10.05
CA ARG A 75 -12.18 13.18 9.34
C ARG A 75 -12.96 12.25 8.41
N GLU A 76 -14.27 12.23 8.59
CA GLU A 76 -15.19 11.50 7.73
C GLU A 76 -15.74 12.42 6.64
N VAL A 77 -15.63 11.99 5.38
CA VAL A 77 -16.16 12.73 4.24
C VAL A 77 -17.69 12.71 4.28
N GLY A 78 -18.30 13.87 4.16
CA GLY A 78 -19.76 14.06 4.29
C GLY A 78 -20.23 14.34 5.73
N VAL A 79 -19.34 14.22 6.73
CA VAL A 79 -19.64 14.52 8.14
C VAL A 79 -18.74 15.67 8.63
N ASP A 80 -17.43 15.48 8.61
CA ASP A 80 -16.44 16.42 9.13
C ASP A 80 -15.82 17.31 8.03
N THR A 81 -15.92 16.89 6.78
CA THR A 81 -15.46 17.60 5.58
C THR A 81 -16.39 17.33 4.42
N ASN A 82 -16.55 18.29 3.49
CA ASN A 82 -17.47 18.12 2.36
C ASN A 82 -16.91 17.26 1.23
N SER A 83 -15.58 17.18 1.10
CA SER A 83 -14.91 16.43 0.03
C SER A 83 -13.48 16.07 0.37
N TYR A 84 -12.90 15.15 -0.40
CA TYR A 84 -11.48 14.81 -0.31
C TYR A 84 -10.59 16.02 -0.65
N GLU A 85 -10.98 16.82 -1.63
CA GLU A 85 -10.24 18.02 -2.08
C GLU A 85 -10.15 19.08 -0.97
N GLU A 86 -11.25 19.29 -0.24
CA GLU A 86 -11.28 20.24 0.90
C GLU A 86 -10.42 19.70 2.05
N ALA A 87 -10.53 18.41 2.36
CA ALA A 87 -9.76 17.79 3.43
C ALA A 87 -8.25 17.75 3.13
N LEU A 88 -7.83 17.61 1.87
CA LEU A 88 -6.42 17.69 1.46
C LEU A 88 -5.85 19.11 1.65
N LYS A 89 -6.62 20.16 1.32
CA LYS A 89 -6.22 21.56 1.59
C LYS A 89 -6.03 21.79 3.08
N TYR A 90 -6.97 21.31 3.88
CA TYR A 90 -6.85 21.39 5.34
C TYR A 90 -5.58 20.70 5.85
N PHE A 91 -5.26 19.51 5.32
CA PHE A 91 -4.04 18.80 5.70
C PHE A 91 -2.78 19.63 5.44
N GLU A 92 -2.71 20.32 4.30
CA GLU A 92 -1.58 21.20 3.95
C GLU A 92 -1.53 22.44 4.84
N GLU A 93 -2.69 23.04 5.20
CA GLU A 93 -2.78 24.22 6.07
C GLU A 93 -2.37 23.92 7.53
N GLU A 94 -2.66 22.70 8.02
CA GLU A 94 -2.33 22.26 9.37
C GLU A 94 -0.94 21.62 9.50
N ASP A 95 -0.16 21.58 8.42
CA ASP A 95 1.21 21.02 8.38
C ASP A 95 1.29 19.60 8.93
N GLY A 96 0.39 18.72 8.46
CA GLY A 96 0.31 17.34 8.89
C GLY A 96 1.54 16.51 8.49
N ASP A 97 2.04 15.69 9.42
CA ASP A 97 3.21 14.82 9.17
C ASP A 97 2.85 13.55 8.45
N VAL A 98 1.67 12.97 8.76
CA VAL A 98 1.19 11.71 8.19
C VAL A 98 -0.24 11.85 7.72
N LEU A 99 -0.49 11.56 6.46
CA LEU A 99 -1.81 11.51 5.86
C LEU A 99 -2.23 10.06 5.63
N PHE A 100 -3.41 9.69 6.13
CA PHE A 100 -4.13 8.54 5.58
C PHE A 100 -5.29 9.03 4.73
N LEU A 101 -5.27 8.67 3.45
CA LEU A 101 -6.36 8.90 2.52
C LEU A 101 -6.96 7.54 2.15
N GLU A 102 -8.21 7.27 2.52
CA GLU A 102 -8.83 5.95 2.39
C GLU A 102 -8.68 5.36 0.99
N ARG A 103 -8.86 6.20 -0.04
CA ARG A 103 -8.73 5.73 -1.43
C ARG A 103 -8.25 6.82 -2.39
N ILE A 104 -7.39 6.42 -3.33
CA ILE A 104 -6.96 7.24 -4.47
C ILE A 104 -7.68 6.71 -5.71
N ASN A 105 -8.90 7.17 -5.96
CA ASN A 105 -9.76 6.68 -7.07
C ASN A 105 -10.29 7.79 -7.97
N LYS A 106 -9.83 9.03 -7.78
CA LYS A 106 -10.25 10.19 -8.58
C LYS A 106 -9.02 10.92 -9.11
N PRO A 107 -8.93 11.17 -10.43
CA PRO A 107 -7.79 11.85 -11.01
C PRO A 107 -7.59 13.28 -10.45
N GLU A 108 -8.65 13.93 -9.97
CA GLU A 108 -8.60 15.30 -9.45
C GLU A 108 -7.72 15.44 -8.20
N ILE A 109 -7.71 14.42 -7.32
CA ILE A 109 -6.96 14.45 -6.06
C ILE A 109 -5.55 13.88 -6.19
N ILE A 110 -5.28 13.04 -7.17
CA ILE A 110 -4.00 12.31 -7.29
C ILE A 110 -2.79 13.27 -7.34
N PRO A 111 -2.78 14.35 -8.15
CA PRO A 111 -1.65 15.26 -8.18
C PRO A 111 -1.33 15.88 -6.81
N ALA A 112 -2.35 16.33 -6.06
CA ALA A 112 -2.17 16.89 -4.72
C ALA A 112 -1.58 15.84 -3.75
N VAL A 113 -2.11 14.62 -3.75
CA VAL A 113 -1.61 13.51 -2.93
C VAL A 113 -0.13 13.21 -3.23
N LEU A 114 0.25 13.18 -4.51
CA LEU A 114 1.63 12.93 -4.93
C LEU A 114 2.56 14.09 -4.54
N GLU A 115 2.10 15.35 -4.62
CA GLU A 115 2.87 16.52 -4.17
C GLU A 115 3.06 16.52 -2.65
N ILE A 116 2.03 16.23 -1.86
CA ILE A 116 2.13 16.07 -0.41
C ILE A 116 3.16 14.99 -0.06
N ALA A 117 3.07 13.83 -0.70
CA ALA A 117 4.00 12.71 -0.47
C ALA A 117 5.44 13.02 -0.92
N ARG A 118 5.63 13.79 -1.99
CA ARG A 118 6.94 14.25 -2.45
C ARG A 118 7.57 15.27 -1.50
N GLY A 119 6.75 16.01 -0.78
CA GLY A 119 7.17 17.01 0.20
C GLY A 119 7.72 16.39 1.48
N SER A 120 7.19 16.82 2.61
CA SER A 120 7.64 16.40 3.95
C SER A 120 6.78 15.32 4.61
N SER A 121 5.63 14.95 4.01
CA SER A 121 4.64 14.12 4.69
C SER A 121 4.62 12.67 4.17
N LEU A 122 4.41 11.73 5.09
CA LEU A 122 4.18 10.32 4.74
C LEU A 122 2.70 10.11 4.42
N VAL A 123 2.40 9.59 3.24
CA VAL A 123 1.03 9.31 2.79
C VAL A 123 0.79 7.81 2.73
N LEU A 124 -0.29 7.36 3.36
CA LEU A 124 -0.82 6.01 3.26
C LEU A 124 -2.14 6.05 2.49
N SER A 125 -2.34 5.16 1.53
CA SER A 125 -3.64 5.09 0.83
C SER A 125 -3.95 3.70 0.31
N ALA A 126 -5.22 3.46 -0.08
CA ALA A 126 -5.67 2.20 -0.63
C ALA A 126 -6.09 2.33 -2.10
N VAL A 127 -5.82 1.26 -2.87
CA VAL A 127 -6.25 1.11 -4.27
C VAL A 127 -6.82 -0.29 -4.47
N SER A 128 -7.86 -0.41 -5.28
CA SER A 128 -8.41 -1.73 -5.67
C SER A 128 -7.68 -2.22 -6.91
N ALA A 129 -6.65 -3.06 -6.74
CA ALA A 129 -5.88 -3.68 -7.81
C ALA A 129 -5.38 -5.06 -7.33
N ASP A 130 -5.01 -5.93 -8.26
CA ASP A 130 -4.63 -7.33 -8.00
C ASP A 130 -3.12 -7.61 -8.00
N SER A 131 -2.31 -6.61 -8.38
CA SER A 131 -0.85 -6.64 -8.33
C SER A 131 -0.27 -5.24 -8.12
N ALA A 132 1.00 -5.17 -7.74
CA ALA A 132 1.71 -3.90 -7.59
C ALA A 132 1.87 -3.17 -8.93
N SER A 133 2.14 -3.90 -10.01
CA SER A 133 2.23 -3.34 -11.37
C SER A 133 0.90 -2.75 -11.81
N ASN A 134 -0.21 -3.50 -11.63
CA ASN A 134 -1.54 -3.02 -11.98
C ASN A 134 -1.98 -1.82 -11.12
N THR A 135 -1.55 -1.75 -9.86
CA THR A 135 -1.79 -0.58 -9.01
C THR A 135 -1.23 0.70 -9.64
N ILE A 136 0.02 0.62 -10.11
CA ILE A 136 0.70 1.75 -10.75
C ILE A 136 0.06 2.06 -12.11
N ALA A 137 -0.22 1.03 -12.92
CA ALA A 137 -0.86 1.19 -14.22
C ALA A 137 -2.23 1.89 -14.09
N MET A 138 -3.07 1.43 -13.16
CA MET A 138 -4.39 2.04 -12.92
C MET A 138 -4.32 3.51 -12.53
N ILE A 139 -3.34 3.92 -11.74
CA ILE A 139 -3.14 5.33 -11.40
C ILE A 139 -2.79 6.14 -12.65
N LEU A 140 -1.89 5.63 -13.49
CA LEU A 140 -1.48 6.31 -14.72
C LEU A 140 -2.61 6.36 -15.74
N ASP A 141 -3.39 5.29 -15.88
CA ASP A 141 -4.49 5.17 -16.86
C ASP A 141 -5.68 6.10 -16.54
N MET A 142 -5.75 6.67 -15.32
CA MET A 142 -6.75 7.70 -15.01
C MET A 142 -6.47 9.03 -15.74
N PHE A 143 -5.27 9.20 -16.32
CA PHE A 143 -4.85 10.45 -16.94
C PHE A 143 -4.71 10.30 -18.46
N PRO A 144 -5.09 11.34 -19.24
CA PRO A 144 -4.87 11.34 -20.67
C PRO A 144 -3.36 11.39 -20.98
N ASP A 145 -2.98 10.90 -22.16
CA ASP A 145 -1.58 10.75 -22.59
C ASP A 145 -0.73 12.00 -22.39
N TYR A 146 -1.32 13.18 -22.65
CA TYR A 146 -0.59 14.45 -22.50
C TYR A 146 -0.23 14.82 -21.06
N ASP A 147 -0.92 14.27 -20.06
CA ASP A 147 -0.65 14.53 -18.63
C ASP A 147 0.11 13.37 -17.96
N GLN A 148 0.12 12.18 -18.55
CA GLN A 148 0.77 10.99 -17.97
C GLN A 148 2.25 11.22 -17.67
N LYS A 149 2.98 12.00 -18.50
CA LYS A 149 4.40 12.29 -18.23
C LYS A 149 4.57 12.98 -16.87
N ARG A 150 3.75 13.98 -16.58
CA ARG A 150 3.78 14.71 -15.30
C ARG A 150 3.46 13.79 -14.13
N ILE A 151 2.45 12.94 -14.28
CA ILE A 151 2.06 12.00 -13.22
C ILE A 151 3.14 10.94 -13.00
N ARG A 152 3.80 10.44 -14.04
CA ARG A 152 4.95 9.53 -13.89
C ARG A 152 6.11 10.18 -13.15
N ASP A 153 6.44 11.42 -13.45
CA ASP A 153 7.47 12.18 -12.75
C ASP A 153 7.14 12.31 -11.25
N LEU A 154 5.91 12.72 -10.92
CA LEU A 154 5.45 12.83 -9.53
C LEU A 154 5.47 11.47 -8.82
N LEU A 155 4.91 10.44 -9.44
CA LEU A 155 4.82 9.11 -8.85
C LEU A 155 6.20 8.48 -8.65
N SER A 156 7.12 8.63 -9.61
CA SER A 156 8.49 8.10 -9.51
C SER A 156 9.29 8.70 -8.35
N THR A 157 8.98 9.94 -7.97
CA THR A 157 9.68 10.65 -6.89
C THR A 157 9.00 10.54 -5.54
N SER A 158 7.68 10.31 -5.51
CA SER A 158 6.89 10.21 -4.27
C SER A 158 6.67 8.77 -3.80
N LEU A 159 6.53 7.79 -4.72
CA LEU A 159 6.22 6.41 -4.36
C LEU A 159 7.36 5.76 -3.56
N GLN A 160 7.03 5.19 -2.40
CA GLN A 160 7.94 4.43 -1.55
C GLN A 160 7.72 2.93 -1.67
N ALA A 161 6.46 2.51 -1.71
CA ALA A 161 6.12 1.10 -1.82
C ALA A 161 4.68 0.90 -2.30
N VAL A 162 4.43 -0.26 -2.91
CA VAL A 162 3.10 -0.83 -3.11
C VAL A 162 3.05 -2.18 -2.41
N ILE A 163 2.03 -2.37 -1.58
CA ILE A 163 1.76 -3.60 -0.84
C ILE A 163 0.45 -4.16 -1.38
N CYS A 164 0.53 -5.08 -2.31
CA CYS A 164 -0.66 -5.75 -2.83
C CYS A 164 -0.95 -7.01 -2.03
N GLN A 165 -2.20 -7.21 -1.61
CA GLN A 165 -2.54 -8.30 -0.71
C GLN A 165 -3.79 -9.06 -1.11
N LYS A 166 -3.79 -10.35 -0.77
CA LYS A 166 -4.93 -11.27 -0.86
C LYS A 166 -5.12 -12.00 0.46
N ILE A 167 -6.33 -12.44 0.72
CA ILE A 167 -6.65 -13.29 1.87
C ILE A 167 -6.90 -14.70 1.34
N ILE A 168 -6.23 -15.68 1.93
CA ILE A 168 -6.32 -17.11 1.55
C ILE A 168 -6.72 -17.93 2.77
N PRO A 169 -7.59 -18.94 2.61
CA PRO A 169 -7.93 -19.87 3.70
C PRO A 169 -6.69 -20.62 4.22
N LYS A 170 -6.62 -20.81 5.53
CA LYS A 170 -5.56 -21.59 6.18
C LYS A 170 -5.98 -23.04 6.38
N ILE A 171 -5.01 -23.94 6.30
CA ILE A 171 -5.17 -25.31 6.78
C ILE A 171 -5.53 -25.29 8.28
N GLY A 172 -6.63 -25.96 8.63
CA GLY A 172 -7.11 -25.97 10.02
C GLY A 172 -8.03 -24.82 10.40
N GLY A 173 -8.37 -23.92 9.47
CA GLY A 173 -9.33 -22.84 9.66
C GLY A 173 -8.72 -21.47 9.84
N GLY A 174 -9.55 -20.44 9.65
CA GLY A 174 -9.13 -19.05 9.61
C GLY A 174 -8.51 -18.66 8.26
N VAL A 175 -7.85 -17.52 8.23
CA VAL A 175 -7.28 -16.94 7.00
C VAL A 175 -5.85 -16.46 7.22
N VAL A 176 -5.11 -16.30 6.14
CA VAL A 176 -3.78 -15.66 6.12
C VAL A 176 -3.74 -14.59 5.03
N VAL A 177 -3.08 -13.48 5.33
CA VAL A 177 -2.80 -12.42 4.36
C VAL A 177 -1.53 -12.78 3.59
N VAL A 178 -1.64 -12.85 2.27
CA VAL A 178 -0.51 -13.01 1.35
C VAL A 178 -0.21 -11.66 0.73
N GLN A 179 1.05 -11.25 0.75
CA GLN A 179 1.45 -9.93 0.27
C GLN A 179 2.50 -10.04 -0.84
N GLU A 180 2.27 -9.28 -1.91
CA GLU A 180 3.29 -8.86 -2.85
C GLU A 180 3.77 -7.47 -2.44
N ILE A 181 5.08 -7.26 -2.41
CA ILE A 181 5.67 -6.01 -1.95
C ILE A 181 6.65 -5.50 -3.01
N LEU A 182 6.35 -4.35 -3.56
CA LEU A 182 7.24 -3.52 -4.36
C LEU A 182 7.82 -2.43 -3.46
N VAL A 183 9.14 -2.29 -3.42
CA VAL A 183 9.83 -1.17 -2.77
C VAL A 183 10.48 -0.32 -3.85
N THR A 184 10.29 0.98 -3.82
CA THR A 184 10.86 1.86 -4.85
C THR A 184 12.37 1.97 -4.70
N ASN A 185 13.07 1.59 -5.76
CA ASN A 185 14.49 1.80 -6.00
C ASN A 185 14.71 2.50 -7.35
N GLU A 186 15.94 2.76 -7.75
CA GLU A 186 16.25 3.46 -9.00
C GLU A 186 15.71 2.71 -10.25
N ALA A 187 15.71 1.38 -10.23
CA ALA A 187 15.16 0.59 -11.34
C ALA A 187 13.62 0.76 -11.44
N VAL A 188 12.91 0.73 -10.31
CA VAL A 188 11.46 0.99 -10.26
C VAL A 188 11.14 2.40 -10.75
N LYS A 189 11.88 3.42 -10.29
CA LYS A 189 11.72 4.81 -10.76
C LYS A 189 11.88 4.92 -12.28
N SER A 190 12.94 4.31 -12.82
CA SER A 190 13.21 4.32 -14.25
C SER A 190 12.07 3.69 -15.07
N ILE A 191 11.51 2.57 -14.57
CA ILE A 191 10.36 1.92 -15.21
C ILE A 191 9.11 2.82 -15.17
N ILE A 192 8.81 3.44 -14.04
CA ILE A 192 7.66 4.35 -13.92
C ILE A 192 7.85 5.52 -14.90
N LEU A 193 9.03 6.14 -14.95
CA LEU A 193 9.33 7.25 -15.87
C LEU A 193 9.18 6.85 -17.34
N SER A 194 9.64 5.66 -17.72
CA SER A 194 9.53 5.16 -19.10
C SER A 194 8.09 4.80 -19.49
N GLY A 195 7.21 4.52 -18.53
CA GLY A 195 5.86 4.03 -18.74
C GLY A 195 5.77 2.54 -19.09
N ASN A 196 6.88 1.80 -19.08
CA ASN A 196 6.88 0.35 -19.33
C ASN A 196 6.60 -0.45 -18.05
N ILE A 197 5.42 -0.27 -17.48
CA ILE A 197 5.03 -0.78 -16.16
C ILE A 197 5.13 -2.29 -16.04
N SER A 198 4.95 -3.05 -17.14
CA SER A 198 5.07 -4.53 -17.15
C SER A 198 6.46 -5.03 -16.73
N GLY A 199 7.50 -4.20 -16.82
CA GLY A 199 8.85 -4.53 -16.34
C GLY A 199 8.97 -4.64 -14.82
N LEU A 200 8.02 -4.12 -14.05
CA LEU A 200 8.06 -4.15 -12.58
C LEU A 200 8.00 -5.56 -12.00
N ASP A 201 7.26 -6.47 -12.63
CA ASP A 201 7.13 -7.85 -12.15
C ASP A 201 8.48 -8.57 -12.08
N ASN A 202 9.36 -8.34 -13.07
CA ASN A 202 10.71 -8.88 -13.06
C ASN A 202 11.57 -8.28 -11.93
N ILE A 203 11.43 -6.98 -11.68
CA ILE A 203 12.17 -6.32 -10.59
C ILE A 203 11.72 -6.87 -9.24
N ILE A 204 10.42 -7.04 -9.01
CA ILE A 204 9.89 -7.62 -7.76
C ILE A 204 10.47 -9.02 -7.53
N GLN A 205 10.55 -9.85 -8.58
CA GLN A 205 11.09 -11.22 -8.46
C GLN A 205 12.59 -11.25 -8.15
N THR A 206 13.37 -10.30 -8.66
CA THR A 206 14.84 -10.32 -8.58
C THR A 206 15.41 -9.50 -7.42
N SER A 207 14.64 -8.56 -6.84
CA SER A 207 15.12 -7.60 -5.83
C SER A 207 14.74 -7.98 -4.39
N ARG A 208 14.71 -9.27 -4.06
CA ARG A 208 14.36 -9.76 -2.71
C ARG A 208 15.26 -9.21 -1.60
N LYS A 209 16.54 -8.98 -1.88
CA LYS A 209 17.49 -8.39 -0.91
C LYS A 209 17.11 -6.98 -0.49
N GLU A 210 16.33 -6.27 -1.31
CA GLU A 210 15.81 -4.94 -1.05
C GLU A 210 14.46 -4.95 -0.33
N GLY A 211 13.95 -6.15 0.00
CA GLY A 211 12.68 -6.33 0.70
C GLY A 211 11.47 -6.55 -0.20
N MET A 212 11.68 -6.69 -1.52
CA MET A 212 10.59 -7.00 -2.45
C MET A 212 10.18 -8.47 -2.33
N ILE A 213 8.88 -8.73 -2.47
CA ILE A 213 8.28 -10.05 -2.35
C ILE A 213 7.25 -10.21 -3.46
N SER A 214 7.40 -11.23 -4.32
CA SER A 214 6.36 -11.56 -5.30
C SER A 214 5.27 -12.46 -4.70
N PHE A 215 4.06 -12.42 -5.23
CA PHE A 215 2.97 -13.31 -4.78
C PHE A 215 3.37 -14.79 -4.84
N ASN A 216 3.97 -15.25 -5.93
CA ASN A 216 4.36 -16.65 -6.07
C ASN A 216 5.38 -17.06 -5.01
N TYR A 217 6.33 -16.18 -4.68
CA TYR A 217 7.27 -16.46 -3.60
C TYR A 217 6.57 -16.51 -2.24
N ALA A 218 5.72 -15.53 -1.92
CA ALA A 218 4.96 -15.52 -0.67
C ALA A 218 4.07 -16.76 -0.51
N LEU A 219 3.38 -17.17 -1.57
CA LEU A 219 2.60 -18.41 -1.61
C LEU A 219 3.45 -19.64 -1.36
N SER A 220 4.64 -19.75 -1.99
CA SER A 220 5.53 -20.89 -1.81
C SER A 220 5.99 -21.04 -0.35
N GLU A 221 6.29 -19.95 0.34
CA GLU A 221 6.69 -19.98 1.75
C GLU A 221 5.53 -20.42 2.68
N LEU A 222 4.30 -20.00 2.36
CA LEU A 222 3.12 -20.43 3.12
C LEU A 222 2.80 -21.91 2.93
N VAL A 223 3.01 -22.47 1.72
CA VAL A 223 2.88 -23.92 1.47
C VAL A 223 3.98 -24.67 2.22
N LYS A 224 5.25 -24.24 2.11
CA LYS A 224 6.38 -24.89 2.80
C LYS A 224 6.23 -24.87 4.33
N SER A 225 5.61 -23.82 4.88
CA SER A 225 5.29 -23.73 6.30
C SER A 225 3.95 -24.38 6.67
N THR A 226 3.30 -25.12 5.75
CA THR A 226 2.04 -25.82 5.95
C THR A 226 0.88 -24.94 6.44
N GLN A 227 0.91 -23.66 6.09
CA GLN A 227 -0.16 -22.72 6.46
C GLN A 227 -1.32 -22.74 5.47
N ILE A 228 -1.04 -22.98 4.17
CA ILE A 228 -2.04 -23.09 3.12
C ILE A 228 -1.82 -24.38 2.32
N SER A 229 -2.86 -24.87 1.64
CA SER A 229 -2.75 -26.02 0.76
C SER A 229 -2.00 -25.65 -0.53
N ARG A 230 -1.42 -26.68 -1.18
CA ARG A 230 -0.82 -26.49 -2.51
C ARG A 230 -1.85 -26.08 -3.55
N GLU A 231 -3.08 -26.58 -3.43
CA GLU A 231 -4.19 -26.28 -4.33
C GLU A 231 -4.57 -24.79 -4.20
N ASP A 232 -4.83 -24.30 -2.98
CA ASP A 232 -5.12 -22.88 -2.74
C ASP A 232 -4.00 -21.97 -3.25
N ALA A 233 -2.75 -22.37 -3.08
CA ALA A 233 -1.62 -21.61 -3.59
C ALA A 233 -1.62 -21.53 -5.13
N LEU A 234 -1.86 -22.64 -5.82
CA LEU A 234 -1.91 -22.70 -7.29
C LEU A 234 -3.09 -21.91 -7.87
N ASP A 235 -4.22 -21.88 -7.18
CA ASP A 235 -5.41 -21.13 -7.60
C ASP A 235 -5.23 -19.62 -7.44
N ASN A 236 -4.35 -19.19 -6.54
CA ASN A 236 -4.02 -17.78 -6.30
C ASN A 236 -2.71 -17.33 -6.96
N ALA A 237 -2.00 -18.22 -7.64
CA ALA A 237 -0.72 -17.92 -8.28
C ALA A 237 -0.88 -16.93 -9.44
N THR A 238 0.03 -15.97 -9.55
CA THR A 238 0.15 -15.09 -10.71
C THR A 238 0.81 -15.80 -11.90
N ASP A 239 1.72 -16.73 -11.61
CA ASP A 239 2.33 -17.66 -12.58
C ASP A 239 2.40 -19.06 -11.96
N ARG A 240 1.52 -19.96 -12.43
CA ARG A 240 1.44 -21.36 -11.94
C ARG A 240 2.74 -22.14 -12.16
N LYS A 241 3.39 -21.98 -13.31
CA LYS A 241 4.63 -22.69 -13.64
C LYS A 241 5.78 -22.26 -12.74
N LEU A 242 5.88 -20.95 -12.52
CA LEU A 242 6.87 -20.39 -11.59
C LEU A 242 6.61 -20.92 -10.17
N LEU A 243 5.36 -20.88 -9.68
CA LEU A 243 5.03 -21.39 -8.35
C LEU A 243 5.35 -22.87 -8.23
N GLU A 244 5.00 -23.71 -9.21
CA GLU A 244 5.34 -25.13 -9.21
C GLU A 244 6.85 -25.37 -9.11
N SER A 245 7.66 -24.54 -9.77
CA SER A 245 9.12 -24.61 -9.68
C SER A 245 9.65 -24.24 -8.28
N LEU A 246 9.00 -23.30 -7.60
CA LEU A 246 9.34 -22.86 -6.23
C LEU A 246 8.93 -23.89 -5.16
N LEU A 247 7.99 -24.79 -5.49
CA LEU A 247 7.47 -25.83 -4.60
C LEU A 247 8.19 -27.19 -4.77
N ARG A 248 9.14 -27.30 -5.67
CA ARG A 248 10.03 -28.46 -5.83
C ARG A 248 11.18 -28.40 -4.85
#